data_dbcaaefe7367dc4a96815ffc6bb68367
#
_entry.id   dbcaaefe7367dc4a96815ffc6bb68367
#
_cell.length_a   1.000
_cell.length_b   1.000
_cell.length_c   1.000
_cell.angle_alpha   90.00
_cell.angle_beta   90.00
_cell.angle_gamma   90.00
#
_symmetry.space_group_name_H-M   'P 1'
#
loop_
_entity.id
_entity.type
_entity.pdbx_description
1 polymer ?
#
loop_
_entity_poly.entity_id
_entity_poly.type
_entity_poly.pdbx_seq_one_letter_code
_entity_poly.pdbx_strand_id
1 'polypeptide(L)'
;MQLVGLSALEYDEQYYAEHKDANLDYLGHGYWQEEYAKMVSKGLPQESVVFDGGCACGSILAGFKKLGFKTIGMDLSSYMVKLGTEHFDNDELICGSLTKIPLPDNSVDLVHSAQVLEHIPQELMDDIISEFERILKPGGRMFLCLDAIRDGETKEMYMGDPTHVNIQPIEYWAKLIKKGNLLFDVQRYNDFVRSEYRPTEGENSNFYQAYPYWSVFTLIKE
;
A
#
# COMPACT_ATOMS: atom_id res chain seq x y z
N MET A 1 29.19 -6.06 -2.13
CA MET A 1 28.60 -4.71 -2.25
C MET A 1 27.45 -4.71 -1.27
N GLN A 2 27.64 -4.09 -0.08
CA GLN A 2 26.55 -3.99 0.90
C GLN A 2 25.45 -3.15 0.25
N LEU A 3 24.25 -3.72 0.16
CA LEU A 3 23.04 -2.95 -0.14
C LEU A 3 22.88 -1.91 0.97
N VAL A 4 23.24 -0.67 0.69
CA VAL A 4 22.85 0.49 1.47
C VAL A 4 21.38 0.76 1.08
N GLY A 5 20.49 -0.07 1.54
CA GLY A 5 19.07 0.07 1.45
C GLY A 5 18.52 -0.26 2.82
N LEU A 6 17.50 0.44 3.22
CA LEU A 6 16.78 0.31 4.47
C LEU A 6 16.85 -1.12 5.02
N SER A 7 17.52 -1.31 6.15
CA SER A 7 17.61 -2.61 6.80
C SER A 7 16.33 -2.83 7.62
N ALA A 8 15.92 -4.07 7.78
CA ALA A 8 14.79 -4.41 8.67
C ALA A 8 14.96 -3.85 10.11
N LEU A 9 16.17 -3.41 10.46
CA LEU A 9 16.51 -2.76 11.73
C LEU A 9 16.05 -1.29 11.81
N GLU A 10 15.74 -0.65 10.68
CA GLU A 10 15.26 0.75 10.64
C GLU A 10 13.77 0.88 10.90
N TYR A 11 13.01 -0.22 10.74
CA TYR A 11 11.56 -0.30 11.01
C TYR A 11 11.27 -1.15 12.24
N ASP A 12 11.95 -0.85 13.35
CA ASP A 12 11.77 -1.52 14.63
C ASP A 12 10.68 -0.87 15.50
N GLU A 13 10.54 -1.34 16.74
CA GLU A 13 9.61 -0.79 17.72
C GLU A 13 9.84 0.70 17.98
N GLN A 14 11.11 1.14 17.99
CA GLN A 14 11.47 2.53 18.25
C GLN A 14 11.01 3.42 17.09
N TYR A 15 11.23 3.01 15.83
CA TYR A 15 10.73 3.73 14.65
C TYR A 15 9.24 3.98 14.75
N TYR A 16 8.44 2.93 14.97
CA TYR A 16 6.98 3.07 15.05
C TYR A 16 6.51 3.81 16.30
N ALA A 17 7.28 3.79 17.39
CA ALA A 17 6.97 4.58 18.59
C ALA A 17 7.22 6.08 18.39
N GLU A 18 8.28 6.44 17.65
CA GLU A 18 8.67 7.83 17.36
C GLU A 18 7.83 8.44 16.23
N HIS A 19 7.43 7.62 15.24
CA HIS A 19 6.59 8.01 14.10
C HIS A 19 5.10 7.71 14.34
N LYS A 20 4.71 7.50 15.59
CA LYS A 20 3.32 7.63 16.02
C LYS A 20 2.89 9.09 15.82
N ASP A 21 2.77 9.48 14.57
CA ASP A 21 1.96 10.64 14.28
C ASP A 21 0.62 10.43 14.97
N ALA A 22 0.19 11.43 15.69
CA ALA A 22 -0.88 11.38 16.66
C ALA A 22 -2.24 10.83 16.14
N ASN A 23 -2.27 10.30 14.91
CA ASN A 23 -3.44 9.79 14.21
C ASN A 23 -3.26 8.39 13.57
N LEU A 24 -2.08 7.79 13.55
CA LEU A 24 -1.88 6.42 13.05
C LEU A 24 -1.88 5.45 14.23
N ASP A 25 -3.05 5.14 14.74
CA ASP A 25 -3.25 3.96 15.57
C ASP A 25 -3.17 2.72 14.68
N TYR A 26 -1.96 2.18 14.51
CA TYR A 26 -1.71 0.97 13.71
C TYR A 26 -2.55 -0.23 14.18
N LEU A 27 -2.95 -0.25 15.45
CA LEU A 27 -3.82 -1.27 16.03
C LEU A 27 -5.28 -0.84 16.07
N GLY A 28 -5.58 0.40 15.71
CA GLY A 28 -6.93 0.94 15.70
C GLY A 28 -7.85 0.12 14.81
N HIS A 29 -8.86 -0.46 15.43
CA HIS A 29 -9.96 -1.14 14.75
C HIS A 29 -10.99 -0.10 14.31
N GLY A 30 -10.62 0.76 13.36
CA GLY A 30 -11.51 1.81 12.91
C GLY A 30 -12.46 1.33 11.80
N TYR A 31 -13.65 1.90 11.79
CA TYR A 31 -14.60 1.84 10.69
C TYR A 31 -13.95 2.23 9.34
N TRP A 32 -12.95 3.10 9.34
CA TRP A 32 -12.26 3.57 8.16
C TRP A 32 -11.54 2.46 7.37
N GLN A 33 -10.97 1.45 8.03
CA GLN A 33 -10.25 0.34 7.35
C GLN A 33 -11.21 -0.49 6.49
N GLU A 34 -12.41 -0.75 7.00
CA GLU A 34 -13.43 -1.48 6.27
C GLU A 34 -13.97 -0.63 5.10
N GLU A 35 -14.26 0.64 5.31
CA GLU A 35 -14.74 1.53 4.25
C GLU A 35 -13.67 1.75 3.17
N TYR A 36 -12.40 1.91 3.56
CA TYR A 36 -11.28 1.97 2.63
C TYR A 36 -11.19 0.67 1.81
N ALA A 37 -11.24 -0.49 2.48
CA ALA A 37 -11.21 -1.79 1.80
C ALA A 37 -12.38 -1.95 0.82
N LYS A 38 -13.59 -1.50 1.17
CA LYS A 38 -14.77 -1.47 0.27
C LYS A 38 -14.50 -0.65 -1.00
N MET A 39 -13.88 0.52 -0.86
CA MET A 39 -13.56 1.36 -2.00
C MET A 39 -12.54 0.70 -2.92
N VAL A 40 -11.43 0.22 -2.35
CA VAL A 40 -10.34 -0.39 -3.10
C VAL A 40 -10.80 -1.68 -3.80
N SER A 41 -11.57 -2.53 -3.11
CA SER A 41 -12.03 -3.82 -3.62
C SER A 41 -13.33 -3.77 -4.43
N LYS A 42 -13.92 -2.60 -4.64
CA LYS A 42 -15.20 -2.47 -5.34
C LYS A 42 -15.25 -3.27 -6.64
N GLY A 43 -16.20 -4.21 -6.75
CA GLY A 43 -16.41 -5.08 -7.91
C GLY A 43 -15.39 -6.22 -8.05
N LEU A 44 -14.57 -6.51 -7.03
CA LEU A 44 -13.87 -7.80 -6.94
C LEU A 44 -14.87 -8.90 -6.54
N PRO A 45 -14.74 -10.12 -7.09
CA PRO A 45 -15.52 -11.28 -6.64
C PRO A 45 -15.27 -11.56 -5.15
N GLN A 46 -16.26 -12.15 -4.48
CA GLN A 46 -16.08 -12.68 -3.12
C GLN A 46 -14.95 -13.73 -3.09
N GLU A 47 -14.29 -13.85 -1.95
CA GLU A 47 -13.15 -14.75 -1.74
C GLU A 47 -11.92 -14.47 -2.64
N SER A 48 -11.91 -13.34 -3.36
CA SER A 48 -10.69 -12.91 -4.05
C SER A 48 -9.52 -12.81 -3.08
N VAL A 49 -8.33 -13.10 -3.57
CA VAL A 49 -7.09 -13.01 -2.79
C VAL A 49 -6.52 -11.61 -2.91
N VAL A 50 -6.36 -10.94 -1.78
CA VAL A 50 -5.76 -9.60 -1.66
C VAL A 50 -4.36 -9.74 -1.07
N PHE A 51 -3.36 -9.21 -1.76
CA PHE A 51 -2.00 -9.05 -1.28
C PHE A 51 -1.75 -7.59 -0.95
N ASP A 52 -1.22 -7.33 0.24
CA ASP A 52 -0.82 -5.99 0.70
C ASP A 52 0.69 -5.92 0.91
N GLY A 53 1.37 -5.19 0.02
CA GLY A 53 2.82 -4.99 0.07
C GLY A 53 3.19 -3.78 0.90
N GLY A 54 3.95 -3.96 1.99
CA GLY A 54 4.22 -2.97 3.02
C GLY A 54 3.04 -2.84 3.99
N CYS A 55 2.49 -3.98 4.40
CA CYS A 55 1.24 -4.04 5.15
C CYS A 55 1.34 -3.59 6.63
N ALA A 56 2.55 -3.26 7.12
CA ALA A 56 2.81 -3.04 8.53
C ALA A 56 2.22 -4.18 9.40
N CYS A 57 1.37 -3.89 10.37
CA CYS A 57 0.69 -4.91 11.17
C CYS A 57 -0.56 -5.52 10.50
N GLY A 58 -0.89 -5.16 9.26
CA GLY A 58 -2.02 -5.73 8.53
C GLY A 58 -3.39 -5.19 8.97
N SER A 59 -3.46 -4.00 9.54
CA SER A 59 -4.73 -3.40 9.96
C SER A 59 -5.69 -3.14 8.78
N ILE A 60 -5.16 -2.73 7.63
CA ILE A 60 -5.95 -2.56 6.39
C ILE A 60 -6.45 -3.93 5.88
N LEU A 61 -5.59 -4.96 5.94
CA LEU A 61 -5.98 -6.33 5.57
C LEU A 61 -7.15 -6.84 6.42
N ALA A 62 -7.19 -6.51 7.71
CA ALA A 62 -8.33 -6.85 8.56
C ALA A 62 -9.64 -6.25 8.04
N GLY A 63 -9.61 -5.08 7.39
CA GLY A 63 -10.75 -4.51 6.67
C GLY A 63 -11.18 -5.36 5.48
N PHE A 64 -10.25 -5.82 4.65
CA PHE A 64 -10.53 -6.73 3.54
C PHE A 64 -11.05 -8.09 4.05
N LYS A 65 -10.48 -8.63 5.12
CA LYS A 65 -10.92 -9.89 5.73
C LYS A 65 -12.37 -9.83 6.18
N LYS A 66 -12.80 -8.73 6.82
CA LYS A 66 -14.20 -8.50 7.22
C LYS A 66 -15.16 -8.50 6.02
N LEU A 67 -14.69 -8.11 4.85
CA LEU A 67 -15.47 -8.14 3.60
C LEU A 67 -15.51 -9.51 2.92
N GLY A 68 -14.87 -10.54 3.51
CA GLY A 68 -14.86 -11.91 2.99
C GLY A 68 -13.78 -12.19 1.96
N PHE A 69 -12.74 -11.34 1.88
CA PHE A 69 -11.55 -11.60 1.05
C PHE A 69 -10.54 -12.48 1.79
N LYS A 70 -9.73 -13.23 1.05
CA LYS A 70 -8.52 -13.86 1.57
C LYS A 70 -7.39 -12.86 1.59
N THR A 71 -6.65 -12.78 2.69
CA THR A 71 -5.68 -11.71 2.92
C THR A 71 -4.27 -12.24 3.14
N ILE A 72 -3.32 -11.67 2.39
CA ILE A 72 -1.89 -11.96 2.53
C ILE A 72 -1.18 -10.62 2.65
N GLY A 73 -0.41 -10.42 3.71
CA GLY A 73 0.40 -9.23 3.91
C GLY A 73 1.89 -9.53 3.91
N MET A 74 2.68 -8.59 3.44
CA MET A 74 4.13 -8.68 3.54
C MET A 74 4.72 -7.35 3.96
N ASP A 75 5.59 -7.38 4.97
CA ASP A 75 6.30 -6.21 5.46
C ASP A 75 7.76 -6.55 5.81
N LEU A 76 8.63 -5.56 5.70
CA LEU A 76 10.04 -5.72 6.05
C LEU A 76 10.25 -5.77 7.57
N SER A 77 9.36 -5.13 8.34
CA SER A 77 9.41 -5.06 9.80
C SER A 77 8.93 -6.35 10.45
N SER A 78 9.85 -7.12 11.01
CA SER A 78 9.50 -8.29 11.83
C SER A 78 8.69 -7.94 13.08
N TYR A 79 8.89 -6.72 13.61
CA TYR A 79 8.13 -6.19 14.74
C TYR A 79 6.65 -6.03 14.37
N MET A 80 6.35 -5.36 13.26
CA MET A 80 4.98 -5.12 12.81
C MET A 80 4.26 -6.40 12.37
N VAL A 81 4.96 -7.30 11.68
CA VAL A 81 4.40 -8.62 11.31
C VAL A 81 4.03 -9.42 12.56
N LYS A 82 4.90 -9.47 13.57
CA LYS A 82 4.60 -10.12 14.85
C LYS A 82 3.39 -9.48 15.53
N LEU A 83 3.39 -8.16 15.65
CA LEU A 83 2.30 -7.40 16.27
C LEU A 83 0.96 -7.69 15.58
N GLY A 84 0.95 -7.69 14.25
CA GLY A 84 -0.22 -7.98 13.45
C GLY A 84 -0.75 -9.41 13.64
N THR A 85 0.15 -10.39 13.70
CA THR A 85 -0.20 -11.81 13.95
C THR A 85 -0.85 -12.01 15.31
N GLU A 86 -0.49 -11.18 16.30
CA GLU A 86 -1.05 -11.25 17.66
C GLU A 86 -2.41 -10.53 17.77
N HIS A 87 -2.69 -9.54 16.91
CA HIS A 87 -3.84 -8.65 17.08
C HIS A 87 -4.93 -8.76 16.02
N PHE A 88 -4.60 -9.27 14.82
CA PHE A 88 -5.54 -9.36 13.69
C PHE A 88 -5.71 -10.80 13.23
N ASP A 89 -6.93 -11.13 12.79
CA ASP A 89 -7.28 -12.43 12.19
C ASP A 89 -7.04 -12.38 10.66
N ASN A 90 -5.83 -11.97 10.24
CA ASN A 90 -5.43 -12.05 8.84
C ASN A 90 -5.08 -13.50 8.47
N ASP A 91 -5.26 -13.89 7.20
CA ASP A 91 -4.96 -15.26 6.78
C ASP A 91 -3.46 -15.53 6.80
N GLU A 92 -2.63 -14.57 6.35
CA GLU A 92 -1.19 -14.71 6.33
C GLU A 92 -0.49 -13.35 6.43
N LEU A 93 0.55 -13.25 7.28
CA LEU A 93 1.48 -12.13 7.34
C LEU A 93 2.92 -12.65 7.20
N ILE A 94 3.67 -12.08 6.25
CA ILE A 94 5.02 -12.52 5.87
C ILE A 94 6.02 -11.41 6.19
N CYS A 95 7.10 -11.74 6.91
CA CYS A 95 8.22 -10.84 7.06
C CYS A 95 9.21 -11.02 5.91
N GLY A 96 9.46 -9.96 5.12
CA GLY A 96 10.38 -10.04 4.00
C GLY A 96 10.38 -8.82 3.07
N SER A 97 11.21 -8.88 2.02
CA SER A 97 11.37 -7.80 1.05
C SER A 97 10.45 -7.98 -0.15
N LEU A 98 9.83 -6.88 -0.59
CA LEU A 98 8.98 -6.83 -1.78
C LEU A 98 9.74 -7.09 -3.09
N THR A 99 11.07 -7.07 -3.08
CA THR A 99 11.90 -7.46 -4.24
C THR A 99 11.87 -8.97 -4.53
N LYS A 100 11.31 -9.77 -3.60
CA LYS A 100 11.16 -11.23 -3.76
C LYS A 100 9.98 -11.72 -2.95
N ILE A 101 8.82 -11.76 -3.55
CA ILE A 101 7.58 -12.18 -2.89
C ILE A 101 7.43 -13.70 -2.98
N PRO A 102 7.28 -14.44 -1.85
CA PRO A 102 7.25 -15.90 -1.83
C PRO A 102 5.86 -16.47 -2.24
N LEU A 103 5.21 -15.84 -3.20
CA LEU A 103 3.93 -16.29 -3.75
C LEU A 103 4.10 -16.79 -5.18
N PRO A 104 3.29 -17.75 -5.63
CA PRO A 104 3.28 -18.21 -7.02
C PRO A 104 2.90 -17.09 -8.01
N ASP A 105 3.32 -17.25 -9.26
CA ASP A 105 2.84 -16.43 -10.36
C ASP A 105 1.32 -16.52 -10.48
N ASN A 106 0.67 -15.39 -10.80
CA ASN A 106 -0.77 -15.34 -11.06
C ASN A 106 -1.63 -15.92 -9.91
N SER A 107 -1.27 -15.62 -8.66
CA SER A 107 -1.92 -16.18 -7.47
C SER A 107 -2.89 -15.22 -6.77
N VAL A 108 -2.78 -13.91 -6.99
CA VAL A 108 -3.60 -12.90 -6.30
C VAL A 108 -4.50 -12.14 -7.26
N ASP A 109 -5.66 -11.69 -6.76
CA ASP A 109 -6.66 -10.96 -7.54
C ASP A 109 -6.48 -9.44 -7.39
N LEU A 110 -5.95 -9.00 -6.26
CA LEU A 110 -5.61 -7.61 -5.97
C LEU A 110 -4.23 -7.51 -5.33
N VAL A 111 -3.36 -6.69 -5.90
CA VAL A 111 -2.17 -6.16 -5.23
C VAL A 111 -2.50 -4.76 -4.72
N HIS A 112 -2.35 -4.56 -3.43
CA HIS A 112 -2.47 -3.28 -2.75
C HIS A 112 -1.11 -2.87 -2.18
N SER A 113 -0.81 -1.59 -2.21
CA SER A 113 0.34 -1.01 -1.49
C SER A 113 0.06 0.48 -1.26
N ALA A 114 0.13 0.92 -0.01
CA ALA A 114 -0.19 2.29 0.35
C ALA A 114 0.85 2.86 1.30
N GLN A 115 1.44 4.01 0.94
CA GLN A 115 2.46 4.73 1.71
C GLN A 115 3.69 3.84 1.99
N VAL A 116 4.25 3.26 0.93
CA VAL A 116 5.35 2.30 1.00
C VAL A 116 6.46 2.62 -0.01
N LEU A 117 6.10 2.84 -1.29
CA LEU A 117 7.10 2.90 -2.37
C LEU A 117 7.98 4.15 -2.28
N GLU A 118 7.52 5.22 -1.67
CA GLU A 118 8.26 6.44 -1.35
C GLU A 118 9.39 6.21 -0.32
N HIS A 119 9.27 5.15 0.48
CA HIS A 119 10.27 4.77 1.49
C HIS A 119 11.33 3.82 0.94
N ILE A 120 11.18 3.34 -0.29
CA ILE A 120 12.05 2.30 -0.87
C ILE A 120 13.00 2.95 -1.89
N PRO A 121 14.32 2.64 -1.87
CA PRO A 121 15.28 3.16 -2.83
C PRO A 121 14.85 2.93 -4.28
N GLN A 122 15.05 3.96 -5.11
CA GLN A 122 14.62 3.98 -6.51
C GLN A 122 15.15 2.79 -7.33
N GLU A 123 16.35 2.33 -7.04
CA GLU A 123 17.00 1.20 -7.74
C GLU A 123 16.30 -0.15 -7.54
N LEU A 124 15.42 -0.27 -6.54
CA LEU A 124 14.65 -1.50 -6.26
C LEU A 124 13.27 -1.50 -6.91
N MET A 125 12.84 -0.38 -7.48
CA MET A 125 11.46 -0.21 -7.97
C MET A 125 11.12 -1.14 -9.14
N ASP A 126 12.04 -1.35 -10.07
CA ASP A 126 11.80 -2.25 -11.21
C ASP A 126 11.55 -3.69 -10.74
N ASP A 127 12.31 -4.16 -9.75
CA ASP A 127 12.14 -5.50 -9.19
C ASP A 127 10.79 -5.63 -8.46
N ILE A 128 10.41 -4.62 -7.66
CA ILE A 128 9.16 -4.62 -6.90
C ILE A 128 7.94 -4.60 -7.82
N ILE A 129 7.90 -3.71 -8.80
CA ILE A 129 6.78 -3.65 -9.75
C ILE A 129 6.69 -4.95 -10.56
N SER A 130 7.83 -5.55 -10.93
CA SER A 130 7.86 -6.85 -11.62
C SER A 130 7.31 -7.98 -10.74
N GLU A 131 7.63 -8.00 -9.44
CA GLU A 131 7.08 -8.97 -8.49
C GLU A 131 5.58 -8.77 -8.26
N PHE A 132 5.11 -7.53 -8.13
CA PHE A 132 3.69 -7.22 -8.03
C PHE A 132 2.93 -7.70 -9.28
N GLU A 133 3.46 -7.42 -10.47
CA GLU A 133 2.89 -7.91 -11.73
C GLU A 133 2.93 -9.44 -11.81
N ARG A 134 4.04 -10.08 -11.40
CA ARG A 134 4.22 -11.53 -11.47
C ARG A 134 3.14 -12.27 -10.66
N ILE A 135 2.92 -11.85 -9.40
CA ILE A 135 1.93 -12.52 -8.54
C ILE A 135 0.50 -12.22 -8.91
N LEU A 136 0.23 -11.11 -9.62
CA LEU A 136 -1.10 -10.68 -10.02
C LEU A 136 -1.63 -11.59 -11.15
N LYS A 137 -2.86 -12.07 -11.03
CA LYS A 137 -3.55 -12.86 -12.06
C LYS A 137 -3.82 -12.01 -13.32
N PRO A 138 -3.90 -12.61 -14.52
CA PRO A 138 -4.51 -11.92 -15.66
C PRO A 138 -5.92 -11.42 -15.31
N GLY A 139 -6.22 -10.16 -15.63
CA GLY A 139 -7.44 -9.49 -15.20
C GLY A 139 -7.46 -9.04 -13.73
N GLY A 140 -6.42 -9.37 -12.98
CA GLY A 140 -6.23 -8.91 -11.59
C GLY A 140 -5.90 -7.42 -11.54
N ARG A 141 -6.09 -6.82 -10.39
CA ARG A 141 -5.97 -5.35 -10.19
C ARG A 141 -4.81 -5.00 -9.28
N MET A 142 -4.23 -3.83 -9.54
CA MET A 142 -3.22 -3.24 -8.66
C MET A 142 -3.70 -1.86 -8.22
N PHE A 143 -3.60 -1.59 -6.93
CA PHE A 143 -3.91 -0.30 -6.32
C PHE A 143 -2.67 0.18 -5.56
N LEU A 144 -2.08 1.26 -6.05
CA LEU A 144 -0.93 1.91 -5.42
C LEU A 144 -1.34 3.30 -4.92
N CYS A 145 -1.03 3.60 -3.67
CA CYS A 145 -1.21 4.91 -3.07
C CYS A 145 0.13 5.35 -2.47
N LEU A 146 0.68 6.47 -2.94
CA LEU A 146 2.02 6.91 -2.55
C LEU A 146 2.17 8.43 -2.64
N ASP A 147 3.22 8.96 -2.05
CA ASP A 147 3.59 10.35 -2.20
C ASP A 147 4.33 10.58 -3.52
N ALA A 148 3.76 11.39 -4.39
CA ALA A 148 4.37 11.79 -5.66
C ALA A 148 4.22 13.29 -5.90
N ILE A 149 5.27 13.92 -6.42
CA ILE A 149 5.29 15.36 -6.74
C ILE A 149 4.34 15.62 -7.91
N ARG A 150 3.35 16.49 -7.70
CA ARG A 150 2.38 16.95 -8.71
C ARG A 150 2.76 18.33 -9.21
N ASP A 151 2.08 18.79 -10.25
CA ASP A 151 2.28 20.14 -10.81
C ASP A 151 2.18 21.23 -9.73
N GLY A 152 3.22 22.07 -9.65
CA GLY A 152 3.31 23.15 -8.69
C GLY A 152 3.82 22.77 -7.31
N GLU A 153 4.11 21.49 -7.05
CA GLU A 153 4.68 20.99 -5.81
C GLU A 153 6.20 20.81 -5.91
N THR A 154 6.87 20.76 -4.76
CA THR A 154 8.30 20.51 -4.67
C THR A 154 8.59 19.31 -3.77
N LYS A 155 9.76 18.68 -3.93
CA LYS A 155 10.19 17.54 -3.12
C LYS A 155 10.19 17.85 -1.62
N GLU A 156 10.57 19.07 -1.25
CA GLU A 156 10.66 19.52 0.14
C GLU A 156 9.34 19.45 0.89
N MET A 157 8.21 19.53 0.17
CA MET A 157 6.87 19.41 0.77
C MET A 157 6.59 18.02 1.34
N TYR A 158 7.35 17.02 0.89
CA TYR A 158 7.21 15.60 1.27
C TYR A 158 8.31 15.10 2.23
N MET A 159 9.26 15.97 2.56
CA MET A 159 10.43 15.60 3.39
C MET A 159 10.17 15.72 4.90
N GLY A 160 8.91 15.78 5.33
CA GLY A 160 8.54 15.74 6.75
C GLY A 160 8.86 14.40 7.42
N ASP A 161 8.80 13.32 6.66
CA ASP A 161 9.26 12.00 7.08
C ASP A 161 10.70 11.78 6.60
N PRO A 162 11.68 11.53 7.51
CA PRO A 162 13.09 11.32 7.13
C PRO A 162 13.31 10.03 6.34
N THR A 163 12.36 9.11 6.34
CA THR A 163 12.44 7.85 5.58
C THR A 163 11.92 7.95 4.15
N HIS A 164 11.41 9.11 3.73
CA HIS A 164 11.03 9.39 2.35
C HIS A 164 12.28 9.54 1.45
N VAL A 165 12.78 8.43 0.92
CA VAL A 165 14.00 8.39 0.10
C VAL A 165 13.72 8.45 -1.40
N ASN A 166 12.48 8.20 -1.83
CA ASN A 166 12.10 8.06 -3.24
C ASN A 166 10.89 8.94 -3.62
N ILE A 167 10.94 10.21 -3.27
CA ILE A 167 9.94 11.18 -3.69
C ILE A 167 10.22 11.62 -5.14
N GLN A 168 9.35 11.24 -6.06
CA GLN A 168 9.51 11.42 -7.50
C GLN A 168 8.28 12.11 -8.12
N PRO A 169 8.43 12.76 -9.28
CA PRO A 169 7.29 13.28 -10.04
C PRO A 169 6.29 12.17 -10.43
N ILE A 170 5.01 12.51 -10.53
CA ILE A 170 3.94 11.56 -10.90
C ILE A 170 4.23 10.86 -12.24
N GLU A 171 4.89 11.56 -13.17
CA GLU A 171 5.27 11.02 -14.48
C GLU A 171 6.34 9.90 -14.37
N TYR A 172 7.22 9.98 -13.38
CA TYR A 172 8.18 8.91 -13.09
C TYR A 172 7.43 7.63 -12.73
N TRP A 173 6.50 7.70 -11.78
CA TRP A 173 5.69 6.57 -11.36
C TRP A 173 4.86 5.99 -12.51
N ALA A 174 4.19 6.87 -13.27
CA ALA A 174 3.42 6.45 -14.43
C ALA A 174 4.27 5.74 -15.49
N LYS A 175 5.52 6.19 -15.71
CA LYS A 175 6.46 5.55 -16.64
C LYS A 175 6.97 4.21 -16.12
N LEU A 176 7.28 4.13 -14.83
CA LEU A 176 7.74 2.90 -14.18
C LEU A 176 6.69 1.79 -14.32
N ILE A 177 5.45 2.10 -13.97
CA ILE A 177 4.32 1.16 -14.00
C ILE A 177 4.02 0.66 -15.43
N LYS A 178 4.22 1.50 -16.45
CA LYS A 178 3.97 1.14 -17.86
C LYS A 178 5.00 0.20 -18.48
N LYS A 179 6.05 -0.20 -17.77
CA LYS A 179 7.09 -1.11 -18.30
C LYS A 179 6.60 -2.55 -18.49
N GLY A 180 5.56 -2.96 -17.76
CA GLY A 180 4.97 -4.31 -17.81
C GLY A 180 3.66 -4.38 -18.63
N ASN A 181 2.89 -5.45 -18.38
CA ASN A 181 1.57 -5.68 -18.99
C ASN A 181 0.45 -5.06 -18.15
N LEU A 182 0.72 -3.93 -17.51
CA LEU A 182 -0.22 -3.21 -16.66
C LEU A 182 -0.83 -2.03 -17.42
N LEU A 183 -2.15 -1.98 -17.44
CA LEU A 183 -2.91 -0.86 -18.02
C LEU A 183 -3.54 -0.03 -16.90
N PHE A 184 -3.60 1.29 -17.10
CA PHE A 184 -4.32 2.16 -16.17
C PHE A 184 -5.83 1.87 -16.20
N ASP A 185 -6.40 1.55 -15.05
CA ASP A 185 -7.85 1.42 -14.86
C ASP A 185 -8.45 2.80 -14.51
N VAL A 186 -8.70 3.59 -15.56
CA VAL A 186 -9.25 4.95 -15.43
C VAL A 186 -10.65 4.93 -14.79
N GLN A 187 -11.44 3.89 -15.05
CA GLN A 187 -12.78 3.77 -14.46
C GLN A 187 -12.66 3.60 -12.95
N ARG A 188 -11.77 2.73 -12.49
CA ARG A 188 -11.56 2.48 -11.06
C ARG A 188 -10.96 3.69 -10.35
N TYR A 189 -10.02 4.39 -10.99
CA TYR A 189 -9.51 5.66 -10.50
C TYR A 189 -10.63 6.68 -10.29
N ASN A 190 -11.50 6.86 -11.29
CA ASN A 190 -12.63 7.77 -11.18
C ASN A 190 -13.62 7.35 -10.08
N ASP A 191 -13.88 6.05 -9.93
CA ASP A 191 -14.73 5.51 -8.88
C ASP A 191 -14.15 5.79 -7.49
N PHE A 192 -12.83 5.65 -7.33
CA PHE A 192 -12.13 5.94 -6.08
C PHE A 192 -12.18 7.44 -5.75
N VAL A 193 -11.77 8.30 -6.68
CA VAL A 193 -11.69 9.76 -6.46
C VAL A 193 -13.07 10.41 -6.30
N ARG A 194 -14.10 9.87 -6.97
CA ARG A 194 -15.49 10.35 -6.88
C ARG A 194 -16.30 9.65 -5.82
N SER A 195 -15.74 8.63 -5.16
CA SER A 195 -16.45 7.99 -4.05
C SER A 195 -16.81 9.09 -3.04
N GLU A 196 -18.08 9.12 -2.61
CA GLU A 196 -18.58 10.04 -1.58
C GLU A 196 -17.99 9.75 -0.19
N TYR A 197 -16.91 8.97 -0.16
CA TYR A 197 -16.13 8.79 1.04
C TYR A 197 -15.41 10.10 1.38
N ARG A 198 -16.22 11.08 1.69
CA ARG A 198 -15.82 12.15 2.60
C ARG A 198 -16.22 11.65 3.97
N PRO A 199 -15.28 11.45 4.91
CA PRO A 199 -15.68 11.23 6.28
C PRO A 199 -16.69 12.32 6.63
N THR A 200 -17.93 11.93 6.90
CA THR A 200 -18.95 12.80 7.45
C THR A 200 -18.36 13.43 8.71
N GLU A 201 -18.67 14.69 8.97
CA GLU A 201 -18.24 15.47 10.12
C GLU A 201 -18.33 14.64 11.41
N GLY A 202 -17.24 14.02 11.79
CA GLY A 202 -17.07 13.14 12.93
C GLY A 202 -15.59 12.82 13.08
N GLU A 203 -15.17 12.31 14.18
CA GLU A 203 -13.78 12.13 14.62
C GLU A 203 -12.79 11.47 13.62
N ASN A 204 -13.27 10.96 12.47
CA ASN A 204 -12.48 10.36 11.40
C ASN A 204 -12.39 11.23 10.13
N SER A 205 -12.81 12.50 10.16
CA SER A 205 -12.73 13.43 9.02
C SER A 205 -11.28 13.75 8.59
N ASN A 206 -10.29 13.32 9.38
CA ASN A 206 -8.90 13.76 9.23
C ASN A 206 -8.10 12.97 8.20
N PHE A 207 -8.49 11.72 7.83
CA PHE A 207 -7.64 10.88 7.00
C PHE A 207 -7.42 11.46 5.58
N TYR A 208 -8.46 11.92 4.89
CA TYR A 208 -8.32 12.56 3.57
C TYR A 208 -8.07 14.08 3.61
N GLN A 209 -8.41 14.74 4.70
CA GLN A 209 -8.04 16.16 4.90
C GLN A 209 -6.58 16.32 5.33
N ALA A 210 -6.02 15.31 6.03
CA ALA A 210 -4.63 15.32 6.45
C ALA A 210 -3.66 14.97 5.31
N TYR A 211 -4.11 14.25 4.27
CA TYR A 211 -3.24 13.74 3.20
C TYR A 211 -3.72 14.14 1.79
N PRO A 212 -3.87 15.45 1.48
CA PRO A 212 -4.25 15.90 0.15
C PRO A 212 -3.17 15.61 -0.91
N TYR A 213 -2.01 15.11 -0.50
CA TYR A 213 -0.82 14.89 -1.33
C TYR A 213 -0.72 13.49 -1.92
N TRP A 214 -1.52 12.53 -1.47
CA TRP A 214 -1.43 11.16 -1.97
C TRP A 214 -1.79 11.04 -3.43
N SER A 215 -0.94 10.34 -4.18
CA SER A 215 -1.20 9.97 -5.56
C SER A 215 -1.65 8.52 -5.64
N VAL A 216 -2.73 8.28 -6.37
CA VAL A 216 -3.33 6.95 -6.52
C VAL A 216 -3.17 6.47 -7.95
N PHE A 217 -2.70 5.24 -8.11
CA PHE A 217 -2.64 4.53 -9.38
C PHE A 217 -3.48 3.26 -9.28
N THR A 218 -4.42 3.13 -10.19
CA THR A 218 -5.26 1.94 -10.33
C THR A 218 -4.96 1.29 -11.66
N LEU A 219 -4.66 -0.02 -11.65
CA LEU A 219 -4.17 -0.75 -12.80
C LEU A 219 -4.88 -2.10 -12.91
N ILE A 220 -4.86 -2.64 -14.13
CA ILE A 220 -5.32 -3.99 -14.45
C ILE A 220 -4.23 -4.70 -15.25
N LYS A 221 -3.97 -5.97 -14.95
CA LYS A 221 -3.05 -6.82 -15.70
C LYS A 221 -3.76 -7.40 -16.92
N GLU A 222 -3.16 -7.24 -18.12
CA GLU A 222 -3.61 -7.90 -19.34
C GLU A 222 -3.45 -9.42 -19.31
#